data_9b7c92887453ffef61057dcc94cd4e28
#
_entry.id   9b7c92887453ffef61057dcc94cd4e28
#
_cell.length_a   1.000
_cell.length_b   1.000
_cell.length_c   1.000
_cell.angle_alpha   90.00
_cell.angle_beta   90.00
_cell.angle_gamma   90.00
#
_symmetry.space_group_name_H-M   'P 1'
#
loop_
_entity.id
_entity.type
_entity.pdbx_description
1 polymer ?
#
loop_
_entity_poly.entity_id
_entity_poly.type
_entity_poly.pdbx_seq_one_letter_code
_entity_poly.pdbx_strand_id
1 'polypeptide(L)'
;SANQPLDIEHLFPQNSDQDISFKFDQAQKLEAWQRWLWQHTFHEDFVEMQSIDHEFWKIMDDETLRPEALKALPSQAIVFTVLDLPPSQLQFLRRLGQYIDVLILHYNPSQEYWADSVDPNWKKRYDLSVKERFIAKNPKASDDEIQQFFKAFTLNFNAEVRESRHPLLTRFGKQARDHFSILSHLSSGEEGQWVDAFVDEYPNHLLGKVQSDILYLVEPEKQGFEL
;
A
#
# COMPACT_ATOMS: atom_id res chain seq x y z
N SER A 1 15.87 -32.65 -17.20
CA SER A 1 14.76 -32.61 -18.18
C SER A 1 14.05 -31.27 -18.08
N ALA A 2 14.65 -30.24 -18.73
CA ALA A 2 14.23 -28.84 -18.59
C ALA A 2 13.21 -28.38 -19.65
N ASN A 3 12.48 -29.29 -20.30
CA ASN A 3 11.62 -28.97 -21.45
C ASN A 3 10.17 -29.44 -21.32
N GLN A 4 9.64 -29.59 -20.08
CA GLN A 4 8.19 -29.76 -19.98
C GLN A 4 7.53 -28.37 -19.94
N PRO A 5 6.54 -28.10 -20.82
CA PRO A 5 5.74 -26.90 -20.69
C PRO A 5 5.07 -26.88 -19.32
N LEU A 6 5.12 -25.73 -18.66
CA LEU A 6 4.46 -25.50 -17.37
C LEU A 6 2.95 -25.80 -17.56
N ASP A 7 2.46 -26.79 -16.84
CA ASP A 7 1.02 -27.05 -16.74
C ASP A 7 0.43 -26.01 -15.76
N ILE A 8 -0.19 -24.98 -16.34
CA ILE A 8 -0.81 -23.88 -15.60
C ILE A 8 -2.33 -23.99 -15.54
N GLU A 9 -2.92 -25.04 -16.10
CA GLU A 9 -4.39 -25.20 -16.13
C GLU A 9 -5.01 -25.26 -14.74
N HIS A 10 -4.26 -25.75 -13.74
CA HIS A 10 -4.73 -25.84 -12.35
C HIS A 10 -4.72 -24.48 -11.59
N LEU A 11 -4.12 -23.42 -12.13
CA LEU A 11 -4.03 -22.12 -11.48
C LEU A 11 -5.24 -21.21 -11.75
N PHE A 12 -6.12 -21.59 -12.68
CA PHE A 12 -7.23 -20.75 -13.11
C PHE A 12 -8.56 -21.51 -13.10
N PRO A 13 -9.64 -20.93 -12.54
CA PRO A 13 -10.95 -21.55 -12.59
C PRO A 13 -11.45 -21.61 -14.05
N GLN A 14 -11.87 -22.79 -14.49
CA GLN A 14 -12.47 -22.99 -15.78
C GLN A 14 -13.89 -22.42 -15.81
N ASN A 15 -14.06 -21.18 -16.24
CA ASN A 15 -15.37 -20.60 -16.53
C ASN A 15 -15.43 -20.14 -17.99
N SER A 16 -16.37 -20.73 -18.70
CA SER A 16 -16.62 -20.65 -20.12
C SER A 16 -17.37 -19.38 -20.53
N ASP A 17 -16.67 -18.41 -21.09
CA ASP A 17 -17.24 -17.47 -22.05
C ASP A 17 -16.17 -17.12 -23.10
N GLN A 18 -16.49 -17.31 -24.38
CA GLN A 18 -15.52 -17.34 -25.48
C GLN A 18 -14.72 -16.03 -25.66
N ASP A 19 -15.24 -14.89 -25.25
CA ASP A 19 -14.54 -13.59 -25.33
C ASP A 19 -13.58 -13.39 -24.15
N ILE A 20 -13.86 -14.01 -23.03
CA ILE A 20 -12.98 -14.06 -21.85
C ILE A 20 -11.83 -15.03 -22.12
N SER A 21 -12.05 -16.12 -22.88
CA SER A 21 -11.04 -17.13 -23.16
C SER A 21 -9.87 -16.60 -23.99
N PHE A 22 -10.07 -15.69 -24.93
CA PHE A 22 -9.00 -15.13 -25.75
C PHE A 22 -8.07 -14.20 -24.93
N LYS A 23 -8.64 -13.32 -24.12
CA LYS A 23 -7.87 -12.44 -23.21
C LYS A 23 -7.17 -13.25 -22.12
N PHE A 24 -7.82 -14.32 -21.67
CA PHE A 24 -7.31 -15.23 -20.67
C PHE A 24 -6.13 -16.04 -21.23
N ASP A 25 -6.21 -16.56 -22.47
CA ASP A 25 -5.13 -17.26 -23.14
C ASP A 25 -3.89 -16.37 -23.34
N GLN A 26 -4.07 -15.09 -23.69
CA GLN A 26 -2.97 -14.14 -23.77
C GLN A 26 -2.33 -13.86 -22.40
N ALA A 27 -3.14 -13.71 -21.34
CA ALA A 27 -2.64 -13.50 -19.98
C ALA A 27 -1.85 -14.72 -19.47
N GLN A 28 -2.33 -15.93 -19.77
CA GLN A 28 -1.63 -17.18 -19.45
C GLN A 28 -0.26 -17.29 -20.15
N LYS A 29 -0.22 -16.97 -21.46
CA LYS A 29 1.03 -16.97 -22.22
C LYS A 29 2.04 -15.95 -21.68
N LEU A 30 1.56 -14.76 -21.31
CA LEU A 30 2.40 -13.72 -20.72
C LEU A 30 2.92 -14.15 -19.34
N GLU A 31 2.07 -14.71 -18.49
CA GLU A 31 2.47 -15.22 -17.19
C GLU A 31 3.49 -16.37 -17.29
N ALA A 32 3.23 -17.32 -18.19
CA ALA A 32 4.17 -18.43 -18.41
C ALA A 32 5.55 -17.93 -18.85
N TRP A 33 5.58 -16.93 -19.76
CA TRP A 33 6.82 -16.29 -20.19
C TRP A 33 7.52 -15.55 -19.06
N GLN A 34 6.79 -14.76 -18.27
CA GLN A 34 7.33 -14.03 -17.13
C GLN A 34 7.89 -14.99 -16.07
N ARG A 35 7.17 -16.06 -15.76
CA ARG A 35 7.61 -17.09 -14.82
C ARG A 35 8.86 -17.81 -15.30
N TRP A 36 8.90 -18.17 -16.61
CA TRP A 36 10.09 -18.76 -17.20
C TRP A 36 11.29 -17.83 -17.11
N LEU A 37 11.11 -16.56 -17.50
CA LEU A 37 12.16 -15.53 -17.44
C LEU A 37 12.68 -15.37 -15.99
N TRP A 38 11.77 -15.26 -15.05
CA TRP A 38 12.12 -15.12 -13.63
C TRP A 38 12.92 -16.33 -13.12
N GLN A 39 12.47 -17.54 -13.41
CA GLN A 39 13.16 -18.77 -13.00
C GLN A 39 14.55 -18.91 -13.60
N HIS A 40 14.76 -18.43 -14.83
CA HIS A 40 16.06 -18.58 -15.51
C HIS A 40 17.02 -17.41 -15.28
N THR A 41 16.51 -16.28 -14.79
CA THR A 41 17.32 -15.07 -14.64
C THR A 41 17.55 -14.70 -13.17
N PHE A 42 16.53 -14.86 -12.32
CA PHE A 42 16.55 -14.30 -10.98
C PHE A 42 16.36 -15.34 -9.86
N HIS A 43 15.96 -16.56 -10.18
CA HIS A 43 15.56 -17.54 -9.16
C HIS A 43 16.70 -17.89 -8.21
N GLU A 44 17.90 -18.14 -8.74
CA GLU A 44 19.07 -18.50 -7.95
C GLU A 44 19.46 -17.37 -6.98
N ASP A 45 19.54 -16.14 -7.51
CA ASP A 45 19.85 -14.94 -6.70
C ASP A 45 18.79 -14.71 -5.61
N PHE A 46 17.50 -14.94 -5.93
CA PHE A 46 16.41 -14.78 -4.98
C PHE A 46 16.46 -15.82 -3.86
N VAL A 47 16.74 -17.08 -4.19
CA VAL A 47 16.90 -18.15 -3.19
C VAL A 47 18.10 -17.88 -2.27
N GLU A 48 19.21 -17.39 -2.84
CA GLU A 48 20.37 -16.98 -2.07
C GLU A 48 20.05 -15.80 -1.13
N MET A 49 19.35 -14.78 -1.62
CA MET A 49 18.93 -13.65 -0.78
C MET A 49 17.99 -14.08 0.35
N GLN A 50 17.03 -14.98 0.09
CA GLN A 50 16.16 -15.53 1.15
C GLN A 50 16.94 -16.35 2.18
N SER A 51 17.98 -17.07 1.75
CA SER A 51 18.85 -17.82 2.66
C SER A 51 19.62 -16.88 3.59
N ILE A 52 20.15 -15.77 3.07
CA ILE A 52 20.86 -14.76 3.86
C ILE A 52 19.92 -14.12 4.90
N ASP A 53 18.71 -13.72 4.50
CA ASP A 53 17.72 -13.14 5.42
C ASP A 53 17.34 -14.16 6.52
N HIS A 54 17.13 -15.41 6.16
CA HIS A 54 16.81 -16.48 7.11
C HIS A 54 17.95 -16.69 8.11
N GLU A 55 19.19 -16.81 7.66
CA GLU A 55 20.35 -17.00 8.53
C GLU A 55 20.61 -15.77 9.43
N PHE A 56 20.41 -14.55 8.90
CA PHE A 56 20.49 -13.35 9.70
C PHE A 56 19.51 -13.39 10.88
N TRP A 57 18.23 -13.67 10.63
CA TRP A 57 17.23 -13.72 11.70
C TRP A 57 17.44 -14.90 12.65
N LYS A 58 17.94 -16.03 12.18
CA LYS A 58 18.28 -17.16 13.02
C LYS A 58 19.38 -16.80 14.04
N ILE A 59 20.39 -16.02 13.62
CA ILE A 59 21.43 -15.50 14.51
C ILE A 59 20.86 -14.48 15.48
N MET A 60 20.01 -13.58 15.01
CA MET A 60 19.42 -12.52 15.83
C MET A 60 18.42 -13.05 16.86
N ASP A 61 17.73 -14.15 16.56
CA ASP A 61 16.81 -14.79 17.49
C ASP A 61 17.52 -15.68 18.53
N ASP A 62 18.74 -16.11 18.26
CA ASP A 62 19.55 -16.92 19.19
C ASP A 62 20.19 -16.05 20.27
N GLU A 63 19.80 -16.28 21.54
CA GLU A 63 20.30 -15.49 22.68
C GLU A 63 21.82 -15.64 22.89
N THR A 64 22.43 -16.72 22.43
CA THR A 64 23.87 -16.96 22.58
C THR A 64 24.70 -16.30 21.50
N LEU A 65 24.19 -16.22 20.27
CA LEU A 65 24.86 -15.63 19.11
C LEU A 65 24.59 -14.12 18.96
N ARG A 66 23.42 -13.68 19.38
CA ARG A 66 22.97 -12.28 19.29
C ARG A 66 23.96 -11.25 19.84
N PRO A 67 24.56 -11.43 21.03
CA PRO A 67 25.45 -10.41 21.60
C PRO A 67 26.68 -10.12 20.72
N GLU A 68 27.18 -11.11 20.01
CA GLU A 68 28.30 -10.93 19.08
C GLU A 68 27.85 -10.31 17.77
N ALA A 69 26.69 -10.73 17.24
CA ALA A 69 26.09 -10.15 16.04
C ALA A 69 25.77 -8.66 16.21
N LEU A 70 25.23 -8.27 17.38
CA LEU A 70 24.94 -6.87 17.69
C LEU A 70 26.17 -5.97 17.68
N LYS A 71 27.36 -6.47 17.98
CA LYS A 71 28.60 -5.68 17.88
C LYS A 71 28.96 -5.33 16.45
N ALA A 72 28.54 -6.15 15.49
CA ALA A 72 28.77 -5.90 14.06
C ALA A 72 27.73 -4.98 13.44
N LEU A 73 26.59 -4.77 14.10
CA LEU A 73 25.53 -3.89 13.61
C LEU A 73 25.78 -2.43 14.04
N PRO A 74 25.37 -1.43 13.24
CA PRO A 74 25.36 -0.05 13.67
C PRO A 74 24.35 0.12 14.83
N SER A 75 24.59 1.07 15.72
CA SER A 75 23.65 1.40 16.79
C SER A 75 22.35 2.03 16.28
N GLN A 76 22.40 2.63 15.10
CA GLN A 76 21.27 3.32 14.48
C GLN A 76 21.24 3.09 12.96
N ALA A 77 20.06 2.86 12.41
CA ALA A 77 19.79 2.86 10.98
C ALA A 77 18.85 4.02 10.63
N ILE A 78 19.23 4.83 9.64
CA ILE A 78 18.40 5.94 9.14
C ILE A 78 17.88 5.57 7.76
N VAL A 79 16.56 5.51 7.63
CA VAL A 79 15.88 5.21 6.37
C VAL A 79 15.23 6.50 5.86
N PHE A 80 15.70 6.99 4.73
CA PHE A 80 15.09 8.13 4.05
C PHE A 80 14.21 7.63 2.92
N THR A 81 12.90 7.85 3.02
CA THR A 81 11.95 7.42 2.00
C THR A 81 11.34 8.64 1.31
N VAL A 82 11.42 8.67 -0.01
CA VAL A 82 10.80 9.74 -0.80
C VAL A 82 9.35 9.39 -1.14
N LEU A 83 9.05 8.12 -1.40
CA LEU A 83 7.74 7.70 -1.90
C LEU A 83 7.12 6.55 -1.10
N ASP A 84 7.77 5.39 -1.08
CA ASP A 84 7.16 4.15 -0.61
C ASP A 84 8.20 3.13 -0.16
N LEU A 85 7.86 2.34 0.86
CA LEU A 85 8.60 1.16 1.29
C LEU A 85 7.69 -0.07 1.13
N PRO A 86 8.14 -1.13 0.45
CA PRO A 86 7.39 -2.37 0.39
C PRO A 86 7.07 -2.91 1.79
N PRO A 87 5.90 -3.53 2.00
CA PRO A 87 5.52 -4.08 3.30
C PRO A 87 6.54 -5.05 3.91
N SER A 88 7.23 -5.83 3.08
CA SER A 88 8.29 -6.74 3.52
C SER A 88 9.49 -6.00 4.11
N GLN A 89 9.90 -4.87 3.51
CA GLN A 89 10.97 -4.03 4.03
C GLN A 89 10.55 -3.33 5.34
N LEU A 90 9.31 -2.88 5.44
CA LEU A 90 8.79 -2.33 6.69
C LEU A 90 8.75 -3.36 7.81
N GLN A 91 8.37 -4.60 7.52
CA GLN A 91 8.43 -5.70 8.49
C GLN A 91 9.87 -5.99 8.93
N PHE A 92 10.81 -5.99 7.99
CA PHE A 92 12.24 -6.15 8.29
C PHE A 92 12.72 -5.04 9.23
N LEU A 93 12.45 -3.77 8.89
CA LEU A 93 12.84 -2.62 9.70
C LEU A 93 12.18 -2.63 11.08
N ARG A 94 10.90 -3.00 11.17
CA ARG A 94 10.21 -3.17 12.46
C ARG A 94 10.88 -4.21 13.33
N ARG A 95 11.22 -5.38 12.76
CA ARG A 95 11.91 -6.43 13.49
C ARG A 95 13.32 -6.00 13.88
N LEU A 96 14.03 -5.30 12.99
CA LEU A 96 15.36 -4.76 13.27
C LEU A 96 15.33 -3.72 14.41
N GLY A 97 14.25 -2.93 14.49
CA GLY A 97 14.04 -1.95 15.55
C GLY A 97 13.94 -2.51 16.98
N GLN A 98 13.78 -3.83 17.13
CA GLN A 98 13.87 -4.51 18.43
C GLN A 98 15.31 -4.62 18.94
N TYR A 99 16.30 -4.37 18.10
CA TYR A 99 17.72 -4.57 18.39
C TYR A 99 18.57 -3.32 18.25
N ILE A 100 18.21 -2.41 17.36
CA ILE A 100 18.89 -1.14 17.10
C ILE A 100 17.87 -0.01 16.92
N ASP A 101 18.32 1.23 17.04
CA ASP A 101 17.46 2.39 16.74
C ASP A 101 17.22 2.49 15.23
N VAL A 102 15.94 2.44 14.81
CA VAL A 102 15.55 2.64 13.41
C VAL A 102 14.77 3.94 13.29
N LEU A 103 15.33 4.90 12.58
CA LEU A 103 14.71 6.19 12.29
C LEU A 103 14.24 6.22 10.84
N ILE A 104 12.93 6.32 10.62
CA ILE A 104 12.33 6.46 9.29
C ILE A 104 11.96 7.92 9.06
N LEU A 105 12.62 8.57 8.12
CA LEU A 105 12.32 9.94 7.69
C LEU A 105 11.33 9.87 6.53
N HIS A 106 10.08 10.17 6.81
CA HIS A 106 9.00 10.14 5.85
C HIS A 106 8.54 11.56 5.50
N TYR A 107 8.42 11.84 4.19
CA TYR A 107 7.84 13.10 3.73
C TYR A 107 6.31 13.03 3.80
N ASN A 108 5.72 13.83 4.68
CA ASN A 108 4.28 13.97 4.81
C ASN A 108 3.87 15.41 4.40
N PRO A 109 3.00 15.58 3.38
CA PRO A 109 2.60 16.90 2.91
C PRO A 109 1.61 17.61 3.83
N SER A 110 0.95 16.89 4.75
CA SER A 110 -0.06 17.45 5.65
C SER A 110 0.20 17.05 7.09
N GLN A 111 0.01 17.99 8.02
CA GLN A 111 0.05 17.71 9.45
C GLN A 111 -1.21 17.02 9.96
N GLU A 112 -2.30 17.13 9.21
CA GLU A 112 -3.54 16.45 9.51
C GLU A 112 -3.53 15.01 9.03
N TYR A 113 -4.30 14.14 9.67
CA TYR A 113 -4.48 12.77 9.21
C TYR A 113 -5.32 12.76 7.92
N TRP A 114 -4.72 12.30 6.83
CA TRP A 114 -5.33 12.29 5.49
C TRP A 114 -5.33 10.92 4.81
N ALA A 115 -4.86 9.88 5.51
CA ALA A 115 -4.85 8.51 4.96
C ALA A 115 -6.25 7.99 4.64
N ASP A 116 -7.28 8.50 5.27
CA ASP A 116 -8.68 8.20 5.04
C ASP A 116 -9.33 9.02 3.90
N SER A 117 -8.60 9.95 3.31
CA SER A 117 -9.12 10.86 2.28
C SER A 117 -9.17 10.18 0.90
N VAL A 118 -10.32 10.24 0.22
CA VAL A 118 -10.52 9.66 -1.11
C VAL A 118 -11.19 10.65 -2.05
N ASP A 119 -10.89 10.52 -3.35
CA ASP A 119 -11.58 11.26 -4.40
C ASP A 119 -13.06 10.79 -4.49
N PRO A 120 -14.04 11.71 -4.40
CA PRO A 120 -15.48 11.35 -4.47
C PRO A 120 -15.86 10.62 -5.76
N ASN A 121 -15.23 10.96 -6.89
CA ASN A 121 -15.48 10.28 -8.16
C ASN A 121 -14.90 8.87 -8.19
N TRP A 122 -13.74 8.67 -7.55
CA TRP A 122 -13.18 7.34 -7.34
C TRP A 122 -14.11 6.52 -6.44
N LYS A 123 -14.57 7.10 -5.34
CA LYS A 123 -15.50 6.45 -4.41
C LYS A 123 -16.77 5.98 -5.13
N LYS A 124 -17.42 6.84 -5.89
CA LYS A 124 -18.61 6.48 -6.67
C LYS A 124 -18.35 5.31 -7.63
N ARG A 125 -17.23 5.33 -8.35
CA ARG A 125 -16.85 4.23 -9.26
C ARG A 125 -16.56 2.94 -8.51
N TYR A 126 -15.91 3.04 -7.36
CA TYR A 126 -15.64 1.89 -6.51
C TYR A 126 -16.92 1.27 -5.97
N ASP A 127 -17.84 2.07 -5.45
CA ASP A 127 -19.15 1.64 -4.96
C ASP A 127 -19.94 0.90 -6.06
N LEU A 128 -19.97 1.46 -7.28
CA LEU A 128 -20.59 0.79 -8.43
C LEU A 128 -19.92 -0.54 -8.75
N SER A 129 -18.60 -0.60 -8.79
CA SER A 129 -17.86 -1.82 -9.08
C SER A 129 -18.07 -2.92 -8.02
N VAL A 130 -18.28 -2.55 -6.76
CA VAL A 130 -18.60 -3.49 -5.68
C VAL A 130 -20.00 -4.05 -5.87
N LYS A 131 -20.98 -3.19 -6.22
CA LYS A 131 -22.34 -3.59 -6.53
C LYS A 131 -22.39 -4.57 -7.71
N GLU A 132 -21.72 -4.24 -8.80
CA GLU A 132 -21.63 -5.10 -10.00
C GLU A 132 -21.00 -6.46 -9.69
N ARG A 133 -19.92 -6.48 -8.90
CA ARG A 133 -19.27 -7.72 -8.46
C ARG A 133 -20.18 -8.58 -7.57
N PHE A 134 -20.96 -7.95 -6.70
CA PHE A 134 -21.92 -8.69 -5.88
C PHE A 134 -22.99 -9.33 -6.75
N ILE A 135 -23.58 -8.59 -7.71
CA ILE A 135 -24.60 -9.09 -8.63
C ILE A 135 -24.02 -10.26 -9.48
N ALA A 136 -22.82 -10.10 -10.00
CA ALA A 136 -22.15 -11.14 -10.80
C ALA A 136 -21.92 -12.43 -10.00
N LYS A 137 -21.57 -12.32 -8.71
CA LYS A 137 -21.40 -13.48 -7.83
C LYS A 137 -22.71 -14.10 -7.34
N ASN A 138 -23.79 -13.33 -7.34
CA ASN A 138 -25.11 -13.74 -6.83
C ASN A 138 -26.19 -13.47 -7.89
N PRO A 139 -26.20 -14.21 -9.03
CA PRO A 139 -27.11 -13.92 -10.15
C PRO A 139 -28.59 -14.15 -9.82
N LYS A 140 -28.90 -14.78 -8.70
CA LYS A 140 -30.28 -15.03 -8.23
C LYS A 140 -30.68 -14.10 -7.08
N ALA A 141 -29.83 -13.14 -6.69
CA ALA A 141 -30.14 -12.21 -5.62
C ALA A 141 -31.30 -11.30 -6.04
N SER A 142 -32.23 -11.12 -5.13
CA SER A 142 -33.33 -10.15 -5.28
C SER A 142 -32.84 -8.71 -5.16
N ASP A 143 -33.62 -7.77 -5.66
CA ASP A 143 -33.30 -6.33 -5.55
C ASP A 143 -33.16 -5.90 -4.08
N ASP A 144 -33.95 -6.50 -3.16
CA ASP A 144 -33.88 -6.22 -1.74
C ASP A 144 -32.55 -6.70 -1.12
N GLU A 145 -32.09 -7.90 -1.49
CA GLU A 145 -30.80 -8.42 -1.03
C GLU A 145 -29.62 -7.59 -1.54
N ILE A 146 -29.70 -7.15 -2.80
CA ILE A 146 -28.69 -6.23 -3.40
C ILE A 146 -28.68 -4.90 -2.64
N GLN A 147 -29.84 -4.33 -2.33
CA GLN A 147 -29.93 -3.08 -1.58
C GLN A 147 -29.43 -3.22 -0.15
N GLN A 148 -29.77 -4.31 0.55
CA GLN A 148 -29.29 -4.59 1.90
C GLN A 148 -27.76 -4.75 1.94
N PHE A 149 -27.20 -5.52 1.02
CA PHE A 149 -25.76 -5.66 0.90
C PHE A 149 -25.07 -4.30 0.67
N PHE A 150 -25.59 -3.52 -0.28
CA PHE A 150 -24.99 -2.24 -0.63
C PHE A 150 -25.10 -1.22 0.51
N LYS A 151 -26.22 -1.22 1.23
CA LYS A 151 -26.41 -0.37 2.41
C LYS A 151 -25.42 -0.75 3.52
N ALA A 152 -25.27 -2.02 3.83
CA ALA A 152 -24.32 -2.50 4.83
C ALA A 152 -22.87 -2.18 4.44
N PHE A 153 -22.51 -2.41 3.18
CA PHE A 153 -21.19 -2.07 2.63
C PHE A 153 -20.91 -0.57 2.74
N THR A 154 -21.85 0.28 2.32
CA THR A 154 -21.68 1.74 2.34
C THR A 154 -21.54 2.27 3.77
N LEU A 155 -22.28 1.72 4.72
CA LEU A 155 -22.15 2.10 6.13
C LEU A 155 -20.77 1.76 6.69
N ASN A 156 -20.28 0.55 6.45
CA ASN A 156 -18.98 0.11 6.94
C ASN A 156 -17.84 0.89 6.25
N PHE A 157 -17.90 1.03 4.93
CA PHE A 157 -16.88 1.74 4.17
C PHE A 157 -16.83 3.23 4.51
N ASN A 158 -17.97 3.91 4.69
CA ASN A 158 -18.02 5.32 5.05
C ASN A 158 -17.54 5.60 6.49
N ALA A 159 -17.49 4.59 7.36
CA ALA A 159 -16.91 4.72 8.69
C ALA A 159 -15.35 4.82 8.62
N GLU A 160 -14.75 4.23 7.59
CA GLU A 160 -13.29 4.13 7.42
C GLU A 160 -12.72 5.18 6.47
N VAL A 161 -13.57 5.80 5.63
CA VAL A 161 -13.11 6.66 4.52
C VAL A 161 -13.84 8.00 4.54
N ARG A 162 -13.08 9.08 4.50
CA ARG A 162 -13.62 10.44 4.37
C ARG A 162 -13.60 10.88 2.90
N GLU A 163 -14.64 11.61 2.49
CA GLU A 163 -14.61 12.32 1.21
C GLU A 163 -13.52 13.39 1.21
N SER A 164 -12.96 13.66 0.05
CA SER A 164 -11.82 14.53 -0.14
C SER A 164 -11.92 15.86 0.59
N ARG A 165 -10.88 16.19 1.31
CA ARG A 165 -10.68 17.53 1.86
C ARG A 165 -9.77 18.40 1.00
N HIS A 166 -8.86 17.78 0.25
CA HIS A 166 -7.96 18.51 -0.64
C HIS A 166 -7.77 17.75 -1.97
N PRO A 167 -8.25 18.29 -3.12
CA PRO A 167 -8.30 17.55 -4.39
C PRO A 167 -6.92 17.17 -4.93
N LEU A 168 -5.86 17.91 -4.65
CA LEU A 168 -4.51 17.56 -5.08
C LEU A 168 -4.01 16.33 -4.35
N LEU A 169 -4.20 16.24 -3.04
CA LEU A 169 -3.79 15.07 -2.26
C LEU A 169 -4.54 13.81 -2.67
N THR A 170 -5.85 13.92 -2.88
CA THR A 170 -6.68 12.75 -3.21
C THR A 170 -6.44 12.23 -4.63
N ARG A 171 -6.10 13.10 -5.59
CA ARG A 171 -5.86 12.71 -6.99
C ARG A 171 -4.44 12.24 -7.23
N PHE A 172 -3.46 12.92 -6.65
CA PHE A 172 -2.03 12.66 -6.91
C PHE A 172 -1.33 11.97 -5.75
N GLY A 173 -1.87 12.04 -4.53
CA GLY A 173 -1.26 11.51 -3.32
C GLY A 173 -1.58 10.07 -2.98
N LYS A 174 -2.23 9.28 -3.87
CA LYS A 174 -2.70 7.93 -3.53
C LYS A 174 -1.60 7.05 -2.94
N GLN A 175 -0.45 6.99 -3.60
CA GLN A 175 0.67 6.14 -3.18
C GLN A 175 1.24 6.60 -1.83
N ALA A 176 1.47 7.90 -1.67
CA ALA A 176 1.93 8.48 -0.42
C ALA A 176 0.91 8.30 0.72
N ARG A 177 -0.40 8.37 0.41
CA ARG A 177 -1.48 8.13 1.36
C ARG A 177 -1.46 6.69 1.88
N ASP A 178 -1.37 5.72 0.96
CA ASP A 178 -1.37 4.31 1.31
C ASP A 178 -0.12 3.98 2.18
N HIS A 179 1.02 4.56 1.84
CA HIS A 179 2.25 4.45 2.64
C HIS A 179 2.12 5.13 4.02
N PHE A 180 1.59 6.34 4.07
CA PHE A 180 1.32 7.06 5.32
C PHE A 180 0.37 6.28 6.24
N SER A 181 -0.67 5.65 5.67
CA SER A 181 -1.56 4.76 6.42
C SER A 181 -0.81 3.61 7.08
N ILE A 182 0.07 2.95 6.36
CA ILE A 182 0.87 1.84 6.90
C ILE A 182 1.80 2.33 8.01
N LEU A 183 2.52 3.44 7.80
CA LEU A 183 3.43 4.00 8.80
C LEU A 183 2.69 4.45 10.06
N SER A 184 1.53 5.09 9.93
CA SER A 184 0.74 5.54 11.08
C SER A 184 0.23 4.37 11.92
N HIS A 185 -0.10 3.22 11.30
CA HIS A 185 -0.46 2.01 12.03
C HIS A 185 0.74 1.38 12.76
N LEU A 186 1.93 1.44 12.17
CA LEU A 186 3.15 0.93 12.82
C LEU A 186 3.53 1.78 14.04
N SER A 187 3.31 3.10 13.97
CA SER A 187 3.63 4.02 15.06
C SER A 187 2.58 4.08 16.18
N SER A 188 1.39 3.54 15.96
CA SER A 188 0.31 3.54 16.96
C SER A 188 0.46 2.46 18.05
N GLY A 189 1.46 1.58 17.94
CA GLY A 189 1.77 0.55 18.93
C GLY A 189 2.78 1.01 19.98
N GLU A 190 3.04 0.17 20.98
CA GLU A 190 4.04 0.42 22.03
C GLU A 190 5.51 0.45 21.50
N GLU A 191 5.71 0.04 20.25
CA GLU A 191 7.02 -0.21 19.64
C GLU A 191 7.55 0.96 18.79
N GLY A 192 6.77 2.04 18.61
CA GLY A 192 7.17 3.15 17.73
C GLY A 192 6.75 4.51 18.25
N GLN A 193 7.57 5.53 17.98
CA GLN A 193 7.26 6.91 18.29
C GLN A 193 7.14 7.71 17.00
N TRP A 194 6.05 8.46 16.86
CA TRP A 194 5.86 9.43 15.80
C TRP A 194 6.29 10.81 16.25
N VAL A 195 7.11 11.48 15.46
CA VAL A 195 7.55 12.85 15.72
C VAL A 195 7.28 13.70 14.48
N ASP A 196 6.47 14.74 14.65
CA ASP A 196 6.18 15.72 13.61
C ASP A 196 7.24 16.81 13.53
N ALA A 197 7.68 17.12 12.31
CA ALA A 197 8.67 18.16 12.02
C ALA A 197 8.17 19.05 10.85
N PHE A 198 6.94 19.57 10.98
CA PHE A 198 6.37 20.47 9.98
C PHE A 198 6.91 21.89 10.12
N VAL A 199 7.06 22.57 8.97
CA VAL A 199 7.41 23.99 8.89
C VAL A 199 6.19 24.72 8.34
N ASP A 200 5.68 25.69 9.11
CA ASP A 200 4.50 26.49 8.75
C ASP A 200 4.92 27.92 8.36
N GLU A 201 5.88 28.04 7.46
CA GLU A 201 6.33 29.32 6.91
C GLU A 201 6.21 29.30 5.39
N TYR A 202 5.07 29.79 4.89
CA TYR A 202 4.83 29.84 3.45
C TYR A 202 4.85 31.31 2.94
N PRO A 203 5.48 31.57 1.80
CA PRO A 203 5.44 32.88 1.16
C PRO A 203 4.02 33.33 0.85
N ASN A 204 3.75 34.63 1.01
CA ASN A 204 2.44 35.21 0.73
C ASN A 204 2.19 35.37 -0.78
N HIS A 205 2.05 34.24 -1.46
CA HIS A 205 1.67 34.16 -2.88
C HIS A 205 0.85 32.88 -3.10
N LEU A 206 0.27 32.73 -4.32
CA LEU A 206 -0.65 31.65 -4.62
C LEU A 206 -0.09 30.25 -4.28
N LEU A 207 1.16 29.97 -4.64
CA LEU A 207 1.78 28.67 -4.33
C LEU A 207 1.90 28.46 -2.82
N GLY A 208 2.34 29.48 -2.05
CA GLY A 208 2.42 29.40 -0.61
C GLY A 208 1.05 29.16 0.02
N LYS A 209 -0.01 29.77 -0.51
CA LYS A 209 -1.38 29.49 -0.05
C LYS A 209 -1.80 28.06 -0.33
N VAL A 210 -1.52 27.53 -1.51
CA VAL A 210 -1.82 26.11 -1.85
C VAL A 210 -1.05 25.16 -0.94
N GLN A 211 0.21 25.46 -0.62
CA GLN A 211 1.01 24.66 0.30
C GLN A 211 0.42 24.67 1.72
N SER A 212 0.00 25.85 2.20
CA SER A 212 -0.67 26.00 3.49
C SER A 212 -2.02 25.24 3.51
N ASP A 213 -2.83 25.36 2.46
CA ASP A 213 -4.09 24.64 2.34
C ASP A 213 -3.88 23.11 2.37
N ILE A 214 -2.81 22.61 1.77
CA ILE A 214 -2.42 21.19 1.83
C ILE A 214 -2.00 20.81 3.25
N LEU A 215 -1.18 21.62 3.90
CA LEU A 215 -0.70 21.35 5.25
C LEU A 215 -1.86 21.19 6.24
N TYR A 216 -2.86 22.06 6.16
CA TYR A 216 -4.00 22.08 7.06
C TYR A 216 -5.26 21.39 6.54
N LEU A 217 -5.18 20.70 5.40
CA LEU A 217 -6.31 20.04 4.72
C LEU A 217 -7.50 20.99 4.48
N VAL A 218 -7.24 22.23 4.14
CA VAL A 218 -8.30 23.22 3.83
C VAL A 218 -8.85 22.96 2.43
N GLU A 219 -10.18 22.85 2.32
CA GLU A 219 -10.84 22.65 1.02
C GLU A 219 -10.91 23.96 0.23
N PRO A 220 -10.29 24.06 -0.95
CA PRO A 220 -10.24 25.31 -1.72
C PRO A 220 -11.62 25.81 -2.18
N GLU A 221 -12.60 24.92 -2.34
CA GLU A 221 -13.94 25.27 -2.79
C GLU A 221 -14.73 26.14 -1.80
N LYS A 222 -14.34 26.16 -0.52
CA LYS A 222 -15.01 26.94 0.52
C LYS A 222 -14.49 28.37 0.63
N GLN A 223 -13.40 28.71 -0.05
CA GLN A 223 -12.73 29.99 0.12
C GLN A 223 -12.98 31.00 -1.02
N GLY A 224 -13.76 30.67 -2.04
CA GLY A 224 -14.04 31.59 -3.16
C GLY A 224 -12.74 32.19 -3.72
N PHE A 225 -12.13 31.55 -4.69
CA PHE A 225 -11.06 32.20 -5.44
C PHE A 225 -11.68 33.30 -6.30
N GLU A 226 -11.69 34.51 -5.81
CA GLU A 226 -11.76 35.70 -6.67
C GLU A 226 -10.39 35.79 -7.37
N LEU A 227 -10.43 35.56 -8.69
CA LEU A 227 -9.30 35.75 -9.61
C LEU A 227 -9.02 37.24 -9.79
#